data_941026c26d6e11d4b3fa367b90f4a05b
#
_entry.id   941026c26d6e11d4b3fa367b90f4a05b
#
_cell.length_a   1.000
_cell.length_b   1.000
_cell.length_c   1.000
_cell.angle_alpha   90.00
_cell.angle_beta   90.00
_cell.angle_gamma   90.00
#
_symmetry.space_group_name_H-M   'P 1'
#
loop_
_entity.id
_entity.type
_entity.pdbx_description
1 polymer ?
#
loop_
_entity_poly.entity_id
_entity_poly.type
_entity_poly.pdbx_seq_one_letter_code
_entity_poly.pdbx_strand_id
1 'polypeptide(L)'
;MQGTEIYRAELEGKMGIAPLLFTQFPYSTVAITNSATNRVTDSAAAGTALATGRKTQNSAIGVLKDQEPPISSVAVWAKNKGCRVGIATSVTVNHATPGAFYAHAAKRTLYHEIGKDLYKTGFDFYAGSDFRDATDKNNPTTDNLYEMAGKNGYTIARGYKDYLKQSKKADKMLLLQTEEASKSEFVAIPYAIDRKKGDMTLQDITRSAINFLSKDLSKGFFLMVEGGRIDWACHSNDAATTFHEIIDFDNTIKIAYEFYSQHPDETLIVVTADHETGGFVLGTGTYDLNLQVLKNQKVSENGFTRIVNEMRAKTNNQAVSYTHLRAHETLS
;
A
#
# COMPACT_ATOMS: atom_id res chain seq x y z
N MET A 1 -6.23 -15.29 3.28
CA MET A 1 -5.47 -15.61 4.51
C MET A 1 -5.10 -17.08 4.57
N GLN A 2 -6.03 -18.02 4.70
CA GLN A 2 -5.72 -19.45 4.84
C GLN A 2 -4.83 -20.01 3.71
N GLY A 3 -5.08 -19.65 2.44
CA GLY A 3 -4.21 -20.04 1.32
C GLY A 3 -2.77 -19.54 1.48
N THR A 4 -2.59 -18.33 2.00
CA THR A 4 -1.27 -17.78 2.27
C THR A 4 -0.54 -18.56 3.38
N GLU A 5 -1.25 -18.96 4.44
CA GLU A 5 -0.67 -19.75 5.53
C GLU A 5 -0.26 -21.16 5.09
N ILE A 6 -1.06 -21.79 4.20
CA ILE A 6 -0.70 -23.07 3.57
C ILE A 6 0.53 -22.87 2.67
N TYR A 7 0.50 -21.89 1.79
CA TYR A 7 1.63 -21.59 0.89
C TYR A 7 2.92 -21.25 1.64
N ARG A 8 2.83 -20.49 2.74
CA ARG A 8 3.96 -20.20 3.62
C ARG A 8 4.55 -21.46 4.25
N ALA A 9 3.70 -22.38 4.74
CA ALA A 9 4.17 -23.66 5.27
C ALA A 9 4.92 -24.45 4.22
N GLU A 10 4.39 -24.50 2.98
CA GLU A 10 5.06 -25.16 1.88
C GLU A 10 6.39 -24.52 1.46
N LEU A 11 6.49 -23.18 1.51
CA LEU A 11 7.77 -22.48 1.30
C LEU A 11 8.82 -22.89 2.34
N GLU A 12 8.38 -23.14 3.59
CA GLU A 12 9.22 -23.61 4.69
C GLU A 12 9.49 -25.12 4.66
N GLY A 13 8.97 -25.84 3.67
CA GLY A 13 9.10 -27.31 3.55
C GLY A 13 8.28 -28.07 4.61
N LYS A 14 7.22 -27.47 5.14
CA LYS A 14 6.34 -28.05 6.14
C LYS A 14 5.00 -28.43 5.56
N MET A 15 4.34 -29.41 6.14
CA MET A 15 2.93 -29.71 5.88
C MET A 15 2.02 -28.89 6.79
N GLY A 16 0.80 -28.61 6.34
CA GLY A 16 -0.21 -27.91 7.12
C GLY A 16 -0.20 -26.42 6.90
N ILE A 17 -0.25 -25.64 7.97
CA ILE A 17 -0.28 -24.18 7.94
C ILE A 17 0.88 -23.56 8.73
N ALA A 18 1.40 -22.43 8.27
CA ALA A 18 2.32 -21.56 9.00
C ALA A 18 1.56 -20.25 9.30
N PRO A 19 1.03 -20.07 10.52
CA PRO A 19 0.15 -18.95 10.84
C PRO A 19 0.80 -17.58 10.58
N LEU A 20 0.04 -16.67 10.02
CA LEU A 20 0.43 -15.26 9.95
C LEU A 20 0.28 -14.62 11.33
N LEU A 21 1.12 -13.63 11.65
CA LEU A 21 1.07 -12.98 12.95
C LEU A 21 -0.31 -12.36 13.23
N PHE A 22 -0.84 -11.64 12.26
CA PHE A 22 -2.11 -10.94 12.48
C PHE A 22 -3.33 -11.87 12.60
N THR A 23 -3.26 -13.11 12.12
CA THR A 23 -4.32 -14.11 12.36
C THR A 23 -4.31 -14.65 13.79
N GLN A 24 -3.25 -14.36 14.57
CA GLN A 24 -3.12 -14.75 15.98
C GLN A 24 -3.54 -13.63 16.95
N PHE A 25 -4.02 -12.52 16.47
CA PHE A 25 -4.48 -11.42 17.33
C PHE A 25 -5.72 -11.84 18.12
N PRO A 26 -5.83 -11.43 19.40
CA PRO A 26 -6.83 -11.97 20.31
C PRO A 26 -8.27 -11.58 19.98
N TYR A 27 -8.47 -10.53 19.21
CA TYR A 27 -9.78 -10.02 18.84
C TYR A 27 -9.94 -10.00 17.33
N SER A 28 -11.09 -10.49 16.86
CA SER A 28 -11.46 -10.45 15.44
C SER A 28 -12.93 -10.10 15.29
N THR A 29 -13.25 -9.46 14.15
CA THR A 29 -14.63 -9.13 13.80
C THR A 29 -14.78 -9.14 12.28
N VAL A 30 -15.99 -8.90 11.80
CA VAL A 30 -16.28 -8.78 10.37
C VAL A 30 -16.64 -7.36 10.01
N ALA A 31 -16.26 -6.94 8.79
CA ALA A 31 -16.62 -5.66 8.23
C ALA A 31 -17.54 -5.83 7.02
N ILE A 32 -18.51 -4.93 6.86
CA ILE A 32 -19.39 -4.86 5.69
C ILE A 32 -18.88 -3.76 4.78
N THR A 33 -18.37 -4.15 3.62
CA THR A 33 -17.55 -3.29 2.77
C THR A 33 -18.30 -2.53 1.67
N ASN A 34 -19.63 -2.75 1.47
CA ASN A 34 -20.40 -1.99 0.47
C ASN A 34 -20.27 -0.48 0.67
N SER A 35 -20.22 0.28 -0.43
CA SER A 35 -20.28 1.76 -0.37
C SER A 35 -21.70 2.28 -0.09
N ALA A 36 -21.87 3.59 0.02
CA ALA A 36 -23.19 4.17 0.22
C ALA A 36 -24.14 3.97 -0.97
N THR A 37 -23.60 3.78 -2.16
CA THR A 37 -24.37 3.71 -3.42
C THR A 37 -24.28 2.38 -4.13
N ASN A 38 -23.25 1.57 -3.86
CA ASN A 38 -22.96 0.34 -4.60
C ASN A 38 -22.77 -0.85 -3.67
N ARG A 39 -23.20 -2.03 -4.11
CA ARG A 39 -22.96 -3.30 -3.40
C ARG A 39 -21.48 -3.66 -3.34
N VAL A 40 -20.74 -3.31 -4.40
CA VAL A 40 -19.28 -3.45 -4.48
C VAL A 40 -18.68 -2.05 -4.34
N THR A 41 -17.84 -1.88 -3.33
CA THR A 41 -17.13 -0.62 -3.07
C THR A 41 -15.89 -0.51 -3.97
N ASP A 42 -15.31 0.70 -4.03
CA ASP A 42 -13.94 0.91 -4.47
C ASP A 42 -13.08 1.42 -3.31
N SER A 43 -11.76 1.46 -3.49
CA SER A 43 -10.82 1.87 -2.44
C SER A 43 -11.03 3.31 -1.95
N ALA A 44 -11.58 4.20 -2.78
CA ALA A 44 -11.87 5.58 -2.36
C ALA A 44 -12.99 5.62 -1.31
N ALA A 45 -14.12 4.96 -1.60
CA ALA A 45 -15.23 4.88 -0.67
C ALA A 45 -14.92 4.03 0.55
N ALA A 46 -14.21 2.90 0.37
CA ALA A 46 -13.81 2.03 1.47
C ALA A 46 -12.77 2.70 2.38
N GLY A 47 -11.74 3.31 1.81
CA GLY A 47 -10.76 4.10 2.57
C GLY A 47 -11.41 5.26 3.32
N THR A 48 -12.38 5.96 2.70
CA THR A 48 -13.16 7.00 3.38
C THR A 48 -13.94 6.42 4.55
N ALA A 49 -14.56 5.25 4.40
CA ALA A 49 -15.29 4.60 5.50
C ALA A 49 -14.35 4.20 6.65
N LEU A 50 -13.15 3.66 6.35
CA LEU A 50 -12.13 3.34 7.35
C LEU A 50 -11.62 4.61 8.06
N ALA A 51 -11.35 5.67 7.30
CA ALA A 51 -10.78 6.89 7.84
C ALA A 51 -11.78 7.72 8.67
N THR A 52 -13.09 7.66 8.37
CA THR A 52 -14.09 8.58 8.91
C THR A 52 -15.25 7.92 9.66
N GLY A 53 -15.41 6.60 9.53
CA GLY A 53 -16.59 5.88 10.02
C GLY A 53 -17.87 6.15 9.20
N ARG A 54 -17.76 6.81 8.03
CA ARG A 54 -18.89 7.17 7.18
C ARG A 54 -18.74 6.60 5.78
N LYS A 55 -19.77 5.92 5.30
CA LYS A 55 -19.83 5.43 3.92
C LYS A 55 -20.14 6.56 2.95
N THR A 56 -19.44 6.58 1.82
CA THR A 56 -19.65 7.49 0.70
C THR A 56 -19.87 6.74 -0.61
N GLN A 57 -20.10 7.45 -1.69
CA GLN A 57 -20.22 6.89 -3.03
C GLN A 57 -18.83 6.45 -3.57
N ASN A 58 -18.82 5.48 -4.48
CA ASN A 58 -17.58 5.07 -5.15
C ASN A 58 -16.87 6.26 -5.79
N SER A 59 -15.55 6.22 -5.81
CA SER A 59 -14.65 7.26 -6.31
C SER A 59 -14.48 8.50 -5.42
N ALA A 60 -15.36 8.75 -4.46
CA ALA A 60 -15.27 9.92 -3.58
C ALA A 60 -14.31 9.68 -2.40
N ILE A 61 -13.53 10.69 -2.05
CA ILE A 61 -12.52 10.66 -0.98
C ILE A 61 -12.84 11.75 0.05
N GLY A 62 -13.04 11.37 1.31
CA GLY A 62 -13.21 12.29 2.43
C GLY A 62 -14.43 13.24 2.31
N VAL A 63 -15.38 12.95 1.44
CA VAL A 63 -16.63 13.70 1.25
C VAL A 63 -17.81 12.76 1.32
N LEU A 64 -18.98 13.29 1.69
CA LEU A 64 -20.23 12.52 1.72
C LEU A 64 -20.78 12.25 0.32
N LYS A 65 -21.85 11.45 0.23
CA LYS A 65 -22.49 11.00 -1.01
C LYS A 65 -22.81 12.25 -1.78
N ASP A 66 -23.15 13.21 -1.86
CA ASP A 66 -23.42 14.34 -2.76
C ASP A 66 -22.27 15.36 -2.82
N GLN A 67 -21.06 14.90 -2.48
CA GLN A 67 -19.81 15.68 -2.47
C GLN A 67 -19.81 16.83 -1.42
N GLU A 68 -20.71 16.80 -0.46
CA GLU A 68 -20.81 17.74 0.65
C GLU A 68 -21.14 17.03 1.96
N PRO A 69 -20.77 17.59 3.11
CA PRO A 69 -19.57 18.39 3.37
C PRO A 69 -18.32 17.49 3.47
N PRO A 70 -17.10 18.07 3.49
CA PRO A 70 -15.89 17.31 3.80
C PRO A 70 -15.99 16.68 5.19
N ILE A 71 -15.49 15.47 5.33
CA ILE A 71 -15.53 14.70 6.58
C ILE A 71 -14.13 14.58 7.14
N SER A 72 -13.93 14.97 8.38
CA SER A 72 -12.64 14.81 9.05
C SER A 72 -12.34 13.33 9.31
N SER A 73 -11.13 12.91 8.96
CA SER A 73 -10.62 11.58 9.24
C SER A 73 -10.15 11.42 10.69
N VAL A 74 -10.01 10.18 11.15
CA VAL A 74 -9.38 9.87 12.43
C VAL A 74 -7.94 10.39 12.50
N ALA A 75 -7.22 10.45 11.38
CA ALA A 75 -5.87 11.00 11.30
C ALA A 75 -5.85 12.52 11.57
N VAL A 76 -6.78 13.26 10.96
CA VAL A 76 -6.96 14.70 11.24
C VAL A 76 -7.40 14.90 12.70
N TRP A 77 -8.23 14.03 13.21
CA TRP A 77 -8.67 14.09 14.61
C TRP A 77 -7.51 13.88 15.58
N ALA A 78 -6.65 12.88 15.32
CA ALA A 78 -5.45 12.63 16.10
C ALA A 78 -4.50 13.84 16.07
N LYS A 79 -4.29 14.44 14.87
CA LYS A 79 -3.48 15.65 14.72
C LYS A 79 -4.00 16.82 15.56
N ASN A 80 -5.32 17.05 15.53
CA ASN A 80 -5.97 18.11 16.31
C ASN A 80 -5.89 17.86 17.83
N LYS A 81 -5.70 16.60 18.26
CA LYS A 81 -5.44 16.24 19.66
C LYS A 81 -3.95 16.37 20.07
N GLY A 82 -3.10 16.80 19.15
CA GLY A 82 -1.67 17.02 19.39
C GLY A 82 -0.80 15.79 19.11
N CYS A 83 -1.38 14.68 18.64
CA CYS A 83 -0.60 13.51 18.25
C CYS A 83 0.23 13.81 17.01
N ARG A 84 1.34 13.10 16.85
CA ARG A 84 2.04 13.03 15.58
C ARG A 84 1.29 12.08 14.64
N VAL A 85 1.31 12.37 13.34
CA VAL A 85 0.54 11.59 12.37
C VAL A 85 1.41 11.18 11.19
N GLY A 86 1.30 9.90 10.82
CA GLY A 86 1.94 9.33 9.63
C GLY A 86 0.95 8.58 8.75
N ILE A 87 1.13 8.72 7.44
CA ILE A 87 0.41 7.97 6.41
C ILE A 87 1.44 7.29 5.51
N ALA A 88 1.37 5.99 5.40
CA ALA A 88 2.34 5.16 4.69
C ALA A 88 1.65 4.15 3.80
N THR A 89 2.22 3.90 2.63
CA THR A 89 1.65 2.98 1.64
C THR A 89 2.73 2.35 0.76
N SER A 90 2.41 1.22 0.16
CA SER A 90 3.25 0.60 -0.88
C SER A 90 2.97 1.13 -2.29
N VAL A 91 1.96 2.00 -2.46
CA VAL A 91 1.59 2.66 -3.73
C VAL A 91 1.94 4.15 -3.69
N THR A 92 1.42 4.97 -4.61
CA THR A 92 1.67 6.43 -4.56
C THR A 92 1.02 7.06 -3.33
N VAL A 93 1.70 8.05 -2.75
CA VAL A 93 1.22 8.72 -1.53
C VAL A 93 -0.14 9.40 -1.69
N ASN A 94 -0.50 9.77 -2.92
CA ASN A 94 -1.77 10.38 -3.29
C ASN A 94 -2.75 9.39 -3.97
N HIS A 95 -2.57 8.08 -3.74
CA HIS A 95 -3.56 7.09 -4.11
C HIS A 95 -4.83 7.21 -3.27
N ALA A 96 -5.91 6.54 -3.68
CA ALA A 96 -7.23 6.68 -3.06
C ALA A 96 -7.25 6.35 -1.57
N THR A 97 -6.67 5.22 -1.16
CA THR A 97 -6.69 4.75 0.23
C THR A 97 -5.90 5.65 1.18
N PRO A 98 -4.60 5.96 0.94
CA PRO A 98 -3.90 6.92 1.78
C PRO A 98 -4.55 8.32 1.72
N GLY A 99 -5.01 8.74 0.54
CA GLY A 99 -5.70 10.01 0.34
C GLY A 99 -6.94 10.19 1.22
N ALA A 100 -7.68 9.12 1.49
CA ALA A 100 -8.87 9.16 2.33
C ALA A 100 -8.60 9.61 3.78
N PHE A 101 -7.37 9.51 4.25
CA PHE A 101 -6.99 9.93 5.60
C PHE A 101 -6.63 11.42 5.69
N TYR A 102 -6.43 12.12 4.56
CA TYR A 102 -5.99 13.52 4.59
C TYR A 102 -6.66 14.43 3.54
N ALA A 103 -7.29 13.86 2.51
CA ALA A 103 -7.79 14.63 1.37
C ALA A 103 -9.32 14.63 1.27
N HIS A 104 -9.82 15.60 0.49
CA HIS A 104 -11.22 15.74 0.16
C HIS A 104 -11.35 15.94 -1.35
N ALA A 105 -11.81 14.90 -2.06
CA ALA A 105 -11.93 14.93 -3.52
C ALA A 105 -13.20 14.23 -4.00
N ALA A 106 -13.87 14.82 -4.96
CA ALA A 106 -15.04 14.24 -5.60
C ALA A 106 -14.72 12.96 -6.39
N LYS A 107 -13.47 12.83 -6.86
CA LYS A 107 -13.02 11.69 -7.66
C LYS A 107 -11.59 11.32 -7.29
N ARG A 108 -11.34 10.02 -7.07
CA ARG A 108 -10.01 9.46 -6.80
C ARG A 108 -8.96 9.69 -7.88
N THR A 109 -9.39 10.05 -9.08
CA THR A 109 -8.50 10.35 -10.22
C THR A 109 -7.93 11.76 -10.20
N LEU A 110 -8.37 12.61 -9.28
CA LEU A 110 -7.84 13.97 -9.10
C LEU A 110 -6.53 13.95 -8.29
N TYR A 111 -5.54 13.18 -8.76
CA TYR A 111 -4.31 12.88 -8.02
C TYR A 111 -3.54 14.12 -7.60
N HIS A 112 -3.46 15.14 -8.48
CA HIS A 112 -2.78 16.38 -8.13
C HIS A 112 -3.48 17.11 -6.98
N GLU A 113 -4.81 17.23 -7.02
CA GLU A 113 -5.59 17.85 -5.95
C GLU A 113 -5.46 17.09 -4.63
N ILE A 114 -5.55 15.75 -4.68
CA ILE A 114 -5.31 14.90 -3.51
C ILE A 114 -3.92 15.15 -2.94
N GLY A 115 -2.89 15.25 -3.80
CA GLY A 115 -1.52 15.57 -3.39
C GLY A 115 -1.38 16.93 -2.72
N LYS A 116 -2.12 17.95 -3.16
CA LYS A 116 -2.14 19.28 -2.52
C LYS A 116 -2.72 19.23 -1.10
N ASP A 117 -3.74 18.42 -0.88
CA ASP A 117 -4.37 18.29 0.44
C ASP A 117 -3.41 17.70 1.50
N LEU A 118 -2.42 16.90 1.09
CA LEU A 118 -1.37 16.39 1.95
C LEU A 118 -0.69 17.53 2.75
N TYR A 119 -0.43 18.64 2.10
CA TYR A 119 0.26 19.78 2.74
C TYR A 119 -0.67 20.59 3.64
N LYS A 120 -1.97 20.62 3.36
CA LYS A 120 -2.96 21.33 4.19
C LYS A 120 -3.14 20.71 5.58
N THR A 121 -3.05 19.38 5.69
CA THR A 121 -3.19 18.69 6.98
C THR A 121 -1.97 18.84 7.88
N GLY A 122 -0.79 19.09 7.29
CA GLY A 122 0.45 19.28 8.04
C GLY A 122 0.86 18.08 8.88
N PHE A 123 0.54 16.84 8.44
CA PHE A 123 0.97 15.63 9.13
C PHE A 123 2.50 15.53 9.14
N ASP A 124 3.03 14.72 10.04
CA ASP A 124 4.47 14.70 10.33
C ASP A 124 5.25 13.79 9.40
N PHE A 125 4.59 12.72 8.87
CA PHE A 125 5.25 11.72 8.05
C PHE A 125 4.31 11.23 6.93
N TYR A 126 4.84 11.22 5.71
CA TYR A 126 4.22 10.54 4.58
C TYR A 126 5.23 9.65 3.90
N ALA A 127 4.79 8.48 3.45
CA ALA A 127 5.65 7.58 2.68
C ALA A 127 4.88 6.77 1.65
N GLY A 128 5.52 6.52 0.51
CA GLY A 128 5.01 5.69 -0.57
C GLY A 128 6.01 5.56 -1.70
N SER A 129 5.54 5.07 -2.86
CA SER A 129 6.42 4.96 -4.01
C SER A 129 6.81 6.34 -4.55
N ASP A 130 5.85 7.17 -4.87
CA ASP A 130 6.03 8.51 -5.41
C ASP A 130 4.69 9.27 -5.44
N PHE A 131 4.60 10.38 -6.19
CA PHE A 131 3.35 11.03 -6.55
C PHE A 131 2.89 10.60 -7.93
N ARG A 132 1.59 10.38 -8.08
CA ARG A 132 0.94 10.34 -9.38
C ARG A 132 0.51 11.76 -9.75
N ASP A 133 0.69 12.15 -11.03
CA ASP A 133 0.37 13.51 -11.51
C ASP A 133 0.96 14.62 -10.59
N ALA A 134 2.29 14.56 -10.35
CA ALA A 134 2.99 15.54 -9.51
C ALA A 134 2.86 16.98 -10.03
N THR A 135 2.70 17.16 -11.35
CA THR A 135 2.44 18.45 -12.00
C THR A 135 0.97 18.52 -12.39
N ASP A 136 0.35 19.68 -12.19
CA ASP A 136 -1.00 19.94 -12.68
C ASP A 136 -1.02 20.00 -14.21
N LYS A 137 -1.65 19.01 -14.84
CA LYS A 137 -1.77 18.93 -16.29
C LYS A 137 -2.62 20.06 -16.89
N ASN A 138 -3.55 20.60 -16.09
CA ASN A 138 -4.45 21.68 -16.52
C ASN A 138 -3.81 23.06 -16.31
N ASN A 139 -2.85 23.17 -15.40
CA ASN A 139 -2.15 24.42 -15.11
C ASN A 139 -0.65 24.16 -14.82
N PRO A 140 0.18 23.91 -15.86
CA PRO A 140 1.60 23.57 -15.71
C PRO A 140 2.47 24.66 -15.08
N THR A 141 1.94 25.87 -14.93
CA THR A 141 2.67 27.00 -14.31
C THR A 141 2.57 27.02 -12.80
N THR A 142 1.72 26.17 -12.20
CA THR A 142 1.67 26.01 -10.75
C THR A 142 2.84 25.17 -10.24
N ASP A 143 3.22 25.39 -8.99
CA ASP A 143 4.22 24.56 -8.30
C ASP A 143 3.83 23.07 -8.43
N ASN A 144 4.82 22.24 -8.71
CA ASN A 144 4.60 20.81 -8.62
C ASN A 144 4.57 20.34 -7.15
N LEU A 145 4.12 19.13 -6.91
CA LEU A 145 3.95 18.61 -5.54
C LEU A 145 5.29 18.52 -4.77
N TYR A 146 6.42 18.35 -5.43
CA TYR A 146 7.73 18.34 -4.75
C TYR A 146 8.16 19.74 -4.29
N GLU A 147 7.93 20.76 -5.11
CA GLU A 147 8.18 22.15 -4.73
C GLU A 147 7.28 22.57 -3.56
N MET A 148 6.01 22.16 -3.63
CA MET A 148 5.07 22.37 -2.53
C MET A 148 5.52 21.69 -1.23
N ALA A 149 6.13 20.49 -1.29
CA ALA A 149 6.67 19.81 -0.13
C ALA A 149 7.72 20.68 0.57
N GLY A 150 8.70 21.19 -0.19
CA GLY A 150 9.73 22.08 0.34
C GLY A 150 9.16 23.35 0.97
N LYS A 151 8.21 24.02 0.29
CA LYS A 151 7.53 25.22 0.80
C LYS A 151 6.74 24.98 2.09
N ASN A 152 6.28 23.74 2.34
CA ASN A 152 5.53 23.35 3.53
C ASN A 152 6.40 22.67 4.61
N GLY A 153 7.73 22.75 4.48
CA GLY A 153 8.70 22.30 5.49
C GLY A 153 8.92 20.78 5.51
N TYR A 154 8.56 20.07 4.43
CA TYR A 154 8.88 18.65 4.32
C TYR A 154 10.29 18.43 3.79
N THR A 155 11.04 17.59 4.47
CA THR A 155 12.27 17.00 3.93
C THR A 155 11.89 15.80 3.07
N ILE A 156 12.28 15.81 1.80
CA ILE A 156 12.08 14.68 0.89
C ILE A 156 13.30 13.77 0.98
N ALA A 157 13.07 12.52 1.38
CA ALA A 157 14.08 11.46 1.34
C ALA A 157 13.75 10.45 0.24
N ARG A 158 14.75 10.09 -0.55
CA ARG A 158 14.64 9.12 -1.66
C ARG A 158 15.29 7.78 -1.28
N GLY A 159 14.45 6.83 -0.85
CA GLY A 159 14.87 5.52 -0.37
C GLY A 159 15.33 5.50 1.09
N TYR A 160 15.40 4.29 1.65
CA TYR A 160 15.67 4.09 3.08
C TYR A 160 17.04 4.64 3.53
N LYS A 161 18.09 4.51 2.70
CA LYS A 161 19.43 5.02 3.02
C LYS A 161 19.46 6.54 3.14
N ASP A 162 18.71 7.23 2.31
CA ASP A 162 18.62 8.69 2.35
C ASP A 162 17.79 9.16 3.55
N TYR A 163 16.70 8.45 3.85
CA TYR A 163 15.93 8.66 5.07
C TYR A 163 16.81 8.62 6.33
N LEU A 164 17.67 7.62 6.47
CA LEU A 164 18.56 7.49 7.63
C LEU A 164 19.50 8.69 7.82
N LYS A 165 19.90 9.35 6.72
CA LYS A 165 20.74 10.54 6.77
C LYS A 165 19.97 11.79 7.18
N GLN A 166 18.76 11.96 6.65
CA GLN A 166 18.00 13.20 6.75
C GLN A 166 17.05 13.25 7.95
N SER A 167 16.52 12.08 8.37
CA SER A 167 15.44 12.00 9.37
C SER A 167 15.76 12.64 10.71
N LYS A 168 17.03 12.66 11.12
CA LYS A 168 17.43 13.25 12.42
C LYS A 168 17.20 14.76 12.51
N LYS A 169 17.28 15.47 11.38
CA LYS A 169 17.16 16.93 11.29
C LYS A 169 15.80 17.39 10.77
N ALA A 170 14.99 16.47 10.25
CA ALA A 170 13.72 16.79 9.65
C ALA A 170 12.63 16.95 10.72
N ASP A 171 11.81 18.00 10.58
CA ASP A 171 10.60 18.21 11.37
C ASP A 171 9.41 17.48 10.77
N LYS A 172 9.32 17.49 9.44
CA LYS A 172 8.34 16.73 8.64
C LYS A 172 9.06 15.95 7.55
N MET A 173 8.57 14.75 7.27
CA MET A 173 9.21 13.82 6.34
C MET A 173 8.27 13.37 5.24
N LEU A 174 8.76 13.41 4.01
CA LEU A 174 8.18 12.74 2.85
C LEU A 174 9.19 11.70 2.35
N LEU A 175 8.94 10.41 2.65
CA LEU A 175 9.81 9.31 2.24
C LEU A 175 9.26 8.66 0.97
N LEU A 176 9.98 8.77 -0.12
CA LEU A 176 9.65 8.21 -1.42
C LEU A 176 10.69 7.16 -1.84
N GLN A 177 10.33 6.26 -2.75
CA GLN A 177 11.34 5.35 -3.31
C GLN A 177 12.44 6.11 -4.06
N THR A 178 13.55 5.43 -4.39
CA THR A 178 14.65 6.05 -5.13
C THR A 178 14.18 6.50 -6.52
N GLU A 179 14.84 7.51 -7.07
CA GLU A 179 14.53 7.98 -8.44
C GLU A 179 14.71 6.89 -9.49
N GLU A 180 15.69 6.00 -9.29
CA GLU A 180 15.92 4.87 -10.18
C GLU A 180 14.74 3.88 -10.15
N ALA A 181 14.24 3.54 -8.97
CA ALA A 181 13.06 2.71 -8.81
C ALA A 181 11.82 3.40 -9.41
N SER A 182 11.64 4.69 -9.18
CA SER A 182 10.55 5.49 -9.74
C SER A 182 10.56 5.55 -11.28
N LYS A 183 11.73 5.49 -11.92
CA LYS A 183 11.83 5.39 -13.38
C LYS A 183 11.33 4.05 -13.93
N SER A 184 11.47 2.99 -13.17
CA SER A 184 11.01 1.65 -13.57
C SER A 184 9.55 1.40 -13.20
N GLU A 185 9.12 1.84 -12.02
CA GLU A 185 7.75 1.72 -11.53
C GLU A 185 7.44 2.82 -10.50
N PHE A 186 6.91 3.96 -10.95
CA PHE A 186 6.62 5.08 -10.05
C PHE A 186 5.32 4.91 -9.25
N VAL A 187 4.37 4.14 -9.76
CA VAL A 187 3.02 4.00 -9.18
C VAL A 187 2.97 3.15 -7.92
N ALA A 188 4.00 2.33 -7.68
CA ALA A 188 4.13 1.51 -6.48
C ALA A 188 5.58 1.10 -6.22
N ILE A 189 5.91 0.71 -4.99
CA ILE A 189 7.16 -0.02 -4.74
C ILE A 189 7.10 -1.41 -5.40
N PRO A 190 8.23 -2.04 -5.76
CA PRO A 190 8.23 -3.34 -6.41
C PRO A 190 7.49 -4.40 -5.59
N TYR A 191 6.78 -5.31 -6.27
CA TYR A 191 6.23 -6.50 -5.65
C TYR A 191 7.30 -7.28 -4.89
N ALA A 192 6.93 -7.92 -3.79
CA ALA A 192 7.87 -8.71 -2.97
C ALA A 192 8.60 -9.78 -3.80
N ILE A 193 7.90 -10.42 -4.75
CA ILE A 193 8.46 -11.42 -5.66
C ILE A 193 9.43 -10.83 -6.71
N ASP A 194 9.28 -9.56 -7.09
CA ASP A 194 10.10 -8.87 -8.10
C ASP A 194 11.25 -8.05 -7.50
N ARG A 195 11.27 -7.92 -6.18
CA ARG A 195 12.15 -7.00 -5.44
C ARG A 195 13.63 -7.33 -5.62
N LYS A 196 14.42 -6.30 -5.87
CA LYS A 196 15.87 -6.37 -5.99
C LYS A 196 16.53 -5.86 -4.71
N LYS A 197 17.80 -6.19 -4.53
CA LYS A 197 18.60 -5.69 -3.41
C LYS A 197 18.70 -4.16 -3.48
N GLY A 198 18.21 -3.50 -2.47
CA GLY A 198 18.24 -2.03 -2.36
C GLY A 198 16.90 -1.34 -2.67
N ASP A 199 15.93 -2.08 -3.19
CA ASP A 199 14.57 -1.57 -3.30
C ASP A 199 14.00 -1.31 -1.90
N MET A 200 13.22 -0.26 -1.78
CA MET A 200 12.51 0.09 -0.55
C MET A 200 11.37 -0.89 -0.30
N THR A 201 11.23 -1.34 0.93
CA THR A 201 10.19 -2.26 1.37
C THR A 201 9.13 -1.57 2.20
N LEU A 202 7.94 -2.16 2.33
CA LEU A 202 6.94 -1.64 3.26
C LEU A 202 7.41 -1.76 4.72
N GLN A 203 8.26 -2.74 5.05
CA GLN A 203 8.94 -2.83 6.34
C GLN A 203 9.87 -1.64 6.58
N ASP A 204 10.67 -1.23 5.58
CA ASP A 204 11.53 -0.04 5.69
C ASP A 204 10.71 1.22 5.93
N ILE A 205 9.62 1.37 5.19
CA ILE A 205 8.67 2.48 5.32
C ILE A 205 8.07 2.51 6.73
N THR A 206 7.56 1.37 7.21
CA THR A 206 6.90 1.28 8.52
C THR A 206 7.88 1.51 9.67
N ARG A 207 9.07 0.92 9.61
CA ARG A 207 10.14 1.19 10.58
C ARG A 207 10.53 2.65 10.59
N SER A 208 10.65 3.27 9.41
CA SER A 208 10.92 4.70 9.28
C SER A 208 9.83 5.54 9.91
N ALA A 209 8.56 5.22 9.65
CA ALA A 209 7.42 5.93 10.20
C ALA A 209 7.38 5.85 11.73
N ILE A 210 7.49 4.66 12.29
CA ILE A 210 7.50 4.45 13.76
C ILE A 210 8.66 5.22 14.37
N ASN A 211 9.89 5.05 13.87
CA ASN A 211 11.07 5.76 14.41
C ASN A 211 10.95 7.29 14.31
N PHE A 212 10.31 7.79 13.25
CA PHE A 212 10.13 9.22 13.08
C PHE A 212 9.06 9.79 14.01
N LEU A 213 7.93 9.08 14.12
CA LEU A 213 6.79 9.53 14.92
C LEU A 213 7.02 9.37 16.42
N SER A 214 7.78 8.35 16.83
CA SER A 214 8.09 8.07 18.24
C SER A 214 9.24 8.91 18.83
N LYS A 215 9.79 9.89 18.08
CA LYS A 215 10.82 10.81 18.62
C LYS A 215 10.36 11.57 19.88
N ASP A 216 9.07 11.77 20.02
CA ASP A 216 8.44 12.33 21.20
C ASP A 216 7.17 11.56 21.52
N LEU A 217 7.28 10.59 22.42
CA LEU A 217 6.18 9.73 22.85
C LEU A 217 5.20 10.43 23.77
N SER A 218 5.53 11.58 24.36
CA SER A 218 4.64 12.32 25.26
C SER A 218 3.33 12.75 24.57
N LYS A 219 3.34 12.86 23.26
CA LYS A 219 2.18 13.25 22.44
C LYS A 219 1.44 12.04 21.83
N GLY A 220 2.04 10.87 21.86
CA GLY A 220 1.57 9.72 21.10
C GLY A 220 1.59 9.96 19.58
N PHE A 221 1.20 8.93 18.84
CA PHE A 221 1.08 9.06 17.37
C PHE A 221 -0.04 8.20 16.80
N PHE A 222 -0.54 8.61 15.63
CA PHE A 222 -1.36 7.81 14.74
C PHE A 222 -0.55 7.45 13.50
N LEU A 223 -0.57 6.19 13.12
CA LEU A 223 0.08 5.71 11.89
C LEU A 223 -0.87 4.80 11.10
N MET A 224 -1.15 5.15 9.86
CA MET A 224 -1.79 4.27 8.89
C MET A 224 -0.73 3.68 7.96
N VAL A 225 -0.80 2.37 7.73
CA VAL A 225 0.08 1.64 6.80
C VAL A 225 -0.75 0.79 5.86
N GLU A 226 -0.55 0.94 4.55
CA GLU A 226 -1.28 0.22 3.52
C GLU A 226 -0.38 -0.72 2.72
N GLY A 227 -0.77 -1.99 2.64
CA GLY A 227 -0.24 -2.98 1.69
C GLY A 227 -1.00 -2.94 0.36
N GLY A 228 -1.01 -1.80 -0.34
CA GLY A 228 -1.82 -1.58 -1.54
C GLY A 228 -1.50 -2.48 -2.72
N ARG A 229 -0.30 -3.12 -2.72
CA ARG A 229 0.09 -4.10 -3.75
C ARG A 229 -0.66 -5.42 -3.65
N ILE A 230 -1.23 -5.77 -2.49
CA ILE A 230 -2.06 -6.96 -2.32
C ILE A 230 -3.28 -6.89 -3.25
N ASP A 231 -3.99 -5.76 -3.22
CA ASP A 231 -5.14 -5.50 -4.09
C ASP A 231 -4.79 -5.64 -5.58
N TRP A 232 -3.67 -5.07 -6.00
CA TRP A 232 -3.26 -5.11 -7.41
C TRP A 232 -2.88 -6.52 -7.87
N ALA A 233 -2.23 -7.32 -7.04
CA ALA A 233 -1.93 -8.72 -7.33
C ALA A 233 -3.24 -9.54 -7.44
N CYS A 234 -4.22 -9.26 -6.58
CA CYS A 234 -5.55 -9.87 -6.64
C CYS A 234 -6.31 -9.48 -7.92
N HIS A 235 -6.22 -8.23 -8.37
CA HIS A 235 -6.80 -7.79 -9.65
C HIS A 235 -6.23 -8.53 -10.85
N SER A 236 -4.94 -8.86 -10.82
CA SER A 236 -4.28 -9.67 -11.87
C SER A 236 -4.56 -11.16 -11.74
N ASN A 237 -5.28 -11.62 -10.71
CA ASN A 237 -5.42 -13.03 -10.35
C ASN A 237 -4.08 -13.78 -10.24
N ASP A 238 -3.02 -13.07 -9.87
CA ASP A 238 -1.67 -13.60 -9.67
C ASP A 238 -1.52 -14.13 -8.25
N ALA A 239 -1.86 -15.42 -8.07
CA ALA A 239 -1.93 -16.05 -6.75
C ALA A 239 -0.58 -16.06 -6.03
N ALA A 240 0.53 -16.38 -6.73
CA ALA A 240 1.84 -16.40 -6.09
C ALA A 240 2.26 -15.01 -5.62
N THR A 241 2.09 -13.99 -6.46
CA THR A 241 2.39 -12.60 -6.09
C THR A 241 1.50 -12.15 -4.92
N THR A 242 0.20 -12.48 -4.94
CA THR A 242 -0.71 -12.18 -3.83
C THR A 242 -0.23 -12.79 -2.51
N PHE A 243 0.19 -14.05 -2.51
CA PHE A 243 0.70 -14.70 -1.30
C PHE A 243 2.00 -14.06 -0.80
N HIS A 244 2.91 -13.72 -1.71
CA HIS A 244 4.14 -13.02 -1.35
C HIS A 244 3.86 -11.63 -0.76
N GLU A 245 2.89 -10.88 -1.30
CA GLU A 245 2.49 -9.57 -0.77
C GLU A 245 1.84 -9.68 0.62
N ILE A 246 0.99 -10.68 0.85
CA ILE A 246 0.38 -10.90 2.18
C ILE A 246 1.44 -11.30 3.21
N ILE A 247 2.42 -12.14 2.84
CA ILE A 247 3.55 -12.50 3.72
C ILE A 247 4.42 -11.26 4.00
N ASP A 248 4.66 -10.44 3.00
CA ASP A 248 5.42 -9.18 3.14
C ASP A 248 4.68 -8.19 4.07
N PHE A 249 3.35 -8.13 3.97
CA PHE A 249 2.51 -7.34 4.87
C PHE A 249 2.52 -7.89 6.30
N ASP A 250 2.45 -9.21 6.49
CA ASP A 250 2.61 -9.83 7.81
C ASP A 250 3.97 -9.50 8.45
N ASN A 251 5.05 -9.50 7.64
CA ASN A 251 6.37 -9.07 8.11
C ASN A 251 6.39 -7.56 8.45
N THR A 252 5.59 -6.76 7.76
CA THR A 252 5.41 -5.33 8.10
C THR A 252 4.68 -5.17 9.43
N ILE A 253 3.64 -5.96 9.67
CA ILE A 253 2.92 -5.97 10.95
C ILE A 253 3.83 -6.37 12.12
N LYS A 254 4.81 -7.27 11.90
CA LYS A 254 5.81 -7.62 12.92
C LYS A 254 6.60 -6.41 13.41
N ILE A 255 6.89 -5.45 12.53
CA ILE A 255 7.57 -4.20 12.93
C ILE A 255 6.69 -3.40 13.90
N ALA A 256 5.39 -3.30 13.63
CA ALA A 256 4.47 -2.64 14.54
C ALA A 256 4.29 -3.44 15.86
N TYR A 257 4.29 -4.77 15.78
CA TYR A 257 4.20 -5.64 16.94
C TYR A 257 5.45 -5.57 17.83
N GLU A 258 6.65 -5.39 17.25
CA GLU A 258 7.88 -5.12 17.99
C GLU A 258 7.75 -3.85 18.85
N PHE A 259 7.13 -2.79 18.29
CA PHE A 259 6.84 -1.57 19.05
C PHE A 259 5.78 -1.81 20.12
N TYR A 260 4.68 -2.49 19.78
CA TYR A 260 3.65 -2.89 20.76
C TYR A 260 4.26 -3.67 21.94
N SER A 261 5.18 -4.60 21.68
CA SER A 261 5.79 -5.41 22.74
C SER A 261 6.59 -4.60 23.76
N GLN A 262 7.03 -3.40 23.38
CA GLN A 262 7.72 -2.45 24.25
C GLN A 262 6.75 -1.48 24.94
N HIS A 263 5.54 -1.31 24.42
CA HIS A 263 4.51 -0.39 24.89
C HIS A 263 3.11 -1.03 24.88
N PRO A 264 2.91 -2.18 25.56
CA PRO A 264 1.71 -3.00 25.38
C PRO A 264 0.42 -2.34 25.89
N ASP A 265 0.52 -1.54 26.94
CA ASP A 265 -0.64 -0.87 27.55
C ASP A 265 -1.01 0.45 26.86
N GLU A 266 -0.18 0.93 25.91
CA GLU A 266 -0.34 2.23 25.27
C GLU A 266 -0.46 2.13 23.74
N THR A 267 -0.45 0.91 23.17
CA THR A 267 -0.47 0.69 21.74
C THR A 267 -1.68 -0.15 21.32
N LEU A 268 -2.42 0.35 20.34
CA LEU A 268 -3.47 -0.41 19.66
C LEU A 268 -3.05 -0.67 18.21
N ILE A 269 -3.02 -1.94 17.80
CA ILE A 269 -2.82 -2.35 16.41
C ILE A 269 -4.16 -2.86 15.87
N VAL A 270 -4.62 -2.28 14.76
CA VAL A 270 -5.81 -2.72 14.02
C VAL A 270 -5.37 -3.17 12.63
N VAL A 271 -5.68 -4.40 12.25
CA VAL A 271 -5.44 -4.94 10.91
C VAL A 271 -6.78 -5.20 10.25
N THR A 272 -6.97 -4.64 9.06
CA THR A 272 -8.22 -4.78 8.31
C THR A 272 -7.95 -4.81 6.81
N ALA A 273 -8.91 -5.33 6.02
CA ALA A 273 -8.99 -5.07 4.60
C ALA A 273 -10.10 -4.04 4.35
N ASP A 274 -9.95 -3.26 3.29
CA ASP A 274 -10.93 -2.29 2.84
C ASP A 274 -12.05 -2.94 2.02
N HIS A 275 -11.71 -3.96 1.20
CA HIS A 275 -12.64 -4.79 0.43
C HIS A 275 -11.99 -6.10 -0.02
N GLU A 276 -12.77 -6.93 -0.63
CA GLU A 276 -12.34 -8.12 -1.36
C GLU A 276 -11.92 -7.71 -2.79
N THR A 277 -11.01 -8.45 -3.40
CA THR A 277 -10.55 -8.24 -4.77
C THR A 277 -10.23 -9.56 -5.45
N GLY A 278 -10.69 -9.72 -6.69
CA GLY A 278 -10.33 -10.83 -7.59
C GLY A 278 -11.04 -12.16 -7.32
N GLY A 279 -11.86 -12.27 -6.27
CA GLY A 279 -12.63 -13.50 -5.98
C GLY A 279 -11.75 -14.69 -5.58
N PHE A 280 -10.60 -14.46 -4.95
CA PHE A 280 -9.66 -15.51 -4.59
C PHE A 280 -10.15 -16.32 -3.38
N VAL A 281 -10.67 -17.50 -3.65
CA VAL A 281 -11.19 -18.44 -2.64
C VAL A 281 -10.55 -19.82 -2.79
N LEU A 282 -10.42 -20.55 -1.67
CA LEU A 282 -9.98 -21.93 -1.65
C LEU A 282 -11.19 -22.86 -1.81
N GLY A 283 -11.01 -24.00 -2.53
CA GLY A 283 -11.90 -25.12 -2.38
C GLY A 283 -13.19 -25.07 -3.21
N THR A 284 -13.12 -24.70 -4.48
CA THR A 284 -14.25 -24.82 -5.41
C THR A 284 -14.23 -26.11 -6.28
N GLY A 285 -13.23 -26.97 -6.10
CA GLY A 285 -13.01 -28.18 -6.91
C GLY A 285 -12.82 -29.44 -6.09
N THR A 286 -11.90 -30.30 -6.50
CA THR A 286 -11.48 -31.50 -5.76
C THR A 286 -10.76 -31.15 -4.46
N TYR A 287 -10.63 -32.16 -3.57
CA TYR A 287 -10.04 -31.94 -2.23
C TYR A 287 -8.53 -31.69 -2.23
N ASP A 288 -7.84 -31.92 -3.36
CA ASP A 288 -6.41 -31.67 -3.49
C ASP A 288 -6.13 -30.25 -3.95
N LEU A 289 -5.40 -29.52 -3.11
CA LEU A 289 -4.92 -28.19 -3.38
C LEU A 289 -3.38 -28.19 -3.41
N ASN A 290 -2.82 -28.15 -4.62
CA ASN A 290 -1.36 -28.14 -4.82
C ASN A 290 -0.84 -26.72 -5.00
N LEU A 291 -0.60 -26.00 -3.91
CA LEU A 291 0.00 -24.67 -3.95
C LEU A 291 1.52 -24.70 -4.21
N GLN A 292 2.16 -25.88 -4.12
CA GLN A 292 3.61 -25.99 -4.35
C GLN A 292 4.04 -25.56 -5.75
N VAL A 293 3.18 -25.72 -6.75
CA VAL A 293 3.46 -25.28 -8.11
C VAL A 293 3.76 -23.79 -8.21
N LEU A 294 3.15 -22.98 -7.34
CA LEU A 294 3.34 -21.54 -7.29
C LEU A 294 4.75 -21.13 -6.84
N LYS A 295 5.52 -22.01 -6.19
CA LYS A 295 6.92 -21.77 -5.86
C LYS A 295 7.83 -21.63 -7.09
N ASN A 296 7.38 -22.13 -8.24
CA ASN A 296 8.10 -22.03 -9.50
C ASN A 296 7.97 -20.64 -10.14
N GLN A 297 6.96 -19.87 -9.79
CA GLN A 297 6.82 -18.48 -10.22
C GLN A 297 7.93 -17.63 -9.57
N LYS A 298 8.68 -16.89 -10.36
CA LYS A 298 9.84 -16.09 -9.92
C LYS A 298 9.69 -14.61 -10.16
N VAL A 299 8.63 -14.21 -10.85
CA VAL A 299 8.29 -12.82 -11.15
C VAL A 299 6.77 -12.67 -11.13
N SER A 300 6.29 -11.48 -10.86
CA SER A 300 4.87 -11.15 -10.99
C SER A 300 4.41 -11.17 -12.45
N GLU A 301 3.10 -11.17 -12.67
CA GLU A 301 2.51 -10.99 -14.02
C GLU A 301 3.04 -9.72 -14.68
N ASN A 302 3.11 -8.61 -13.95
CA ASN A 302 3.68 -7.35 -14.44
C ASN A 302 5.17 -7.46 -14.76
N GLY A 303 5.94 -8.12 -13.91
CA GLY A 303 7.37 -8.40 -14.14
C GLY A 303 7.59 -9.25 -15.39
N PHE A 304 6.76 -10.27 -15.58
CA PHE A 304 6.81 -11.13 -16.77
C PHE A 304 6.46 -10.34 -18.04
N THR A 305 5.41 -9.55 -18.01
CA THR A 305 5.01 -8.67 -19.13
C THR A 305 6.14 -7.73 -19.54
N ARG A 306 6.85 -7.14 -18.55
CA ARG A 306 8.04 -6.30 -18.82
C ARG A 306 9.15 -7.07 -19.52
N ILE A 307 9.49 -8.27 -19.02
CA ILE A 307 10.52 -9.13 -19.63
C ILE A 307 10.17 -9.45 -21.09
N VAL A 308 8.93 -9.83 -21.36
CA VAL A 308 8.46 -10.13 -22.72
C VAL A 308 8.59 -8.91 -23.64
N ASN A 309 8.20 -7.73 -23.17
CA ASN A 309 8.30 -6.50 -23.94
C ASN A 309 9.75 -6.10 -24.24
N GLU A 310 10.65 -6.29 -23.27
CA GLU A 310 12.10 -6.07 -23.48
C GLU A 310 12.68 -7.04 -24.50
N MET A 311 12.29 -8.32 -24.47
CA MET A 311 12.69 -9.31 -25.46
C MET A 311 12.18 -8.94 -26.86
N ARG A 312 10.91 -8.55 -26.98
CA ARG A 312 10.33 -8.09 -28.25
C ARG A 312 11.08 -6.89 -28.85
N ALA A 313 11.39 -5.90 -28.01
CA ALA A 313 12.13 -4.72 -28.44
C ALA A 313 13.54 -5.06 -28.98
N LYS A 314 14.20 -6.05 -28.37
CA LYS A 314 15.55 -6.51 -28.79
C LYS A 314 15.52 -7.32 -30.07
N THR A 315 14.45 -8.05 -30.35
CA THR A 315 14.42 -9.00 -31.48
C THR A 315 13.72 -8.47 -32.72
N ASN A 316 13.16 -7.25 -32.70
CA ASN A 316 12.31 -6.69 -33.77
C ASN A 316 11.18 -7.64 -34.21
N ASN A 317 10.80 -8.62 -33.39
CA ASN A 317 9.91 -9.71 -33.75
C ASN A 317 8.60 -9.66 -32.95
N GLN A 318 7.52 -9.28 -33.62
CA GLN A 318 6.17 -9.27 -33.04
C GLN A 318 5.62 -10.68 -32.73
N ALA A 319 6.23 -11.73 -33.28
CA ALA A 319 5.73 -13.12 -33.22
C ALA A 319 6.04 -13.87 -31.91
N VAL A 320 6.88 -13.34 -31.02
CA VAL A 320 7.28 -14.02 -29.76
C VAL A 320 6.14 -14.05 -28.71
N SER A 321 4.96 -13.56 -29.04
CA SER A 321 4.01 -13.16 -28.00
C SER A 321 3.19 -14.28 -27.35
N TYR A 322 2.76 -15.27 -28.10
CA TYR A 322 1.71 -16.17 -27.60
C TYR A 322 2.17 -17.62 -27.34
N THR A 323 3.17 -18.09 -28.03
CA THR A 323 3.62 -19.48 -27.93
C THR A 323 4.43 -19.76 -26.66
N HIS A 324 5.15 -18.79 -26.13
CA HIS A 324 5.91 -18.96 -24.88
C HIS A 324 5.05 -18.76 -23.62
N LEU A 325 4.00 -17.93 -23.70
CA LEU A 325 3.01 -17.78 -22.63
C LEU A 325 2.20 -19.05 -22.41
N ARG A 326 1.78 -19.71 -23.48
CA ARG A 326 1.05 -21.00 -23.41
C ARG A 326 1.90 -22.17 -22.90
N ALA A 327 3.23 -22.17 -23.11
CA ALA A 327 4.10 -23.20 -22.60
C ALA A 327 4.20 -23.24 -21.08
N HIS A 328 3.93 -22.12 -20.40
CA HIS A 328 3.88 -22.04 -18.93
C HIS A 328 2.49 -22.37 -18.37
N GLU A 329 1.41 -22.20 -19.15
CA GLU A 329 0.06 -22.60 -18.78
C GLU A 329 -0.20 -24.11 -18.96
N THR A 330 0.57 -24.80 -19.80
CA THR A 330 0.39 -26.23 -20.10
C THR A 330 1.24 -27.17 -19.26
N LEU A 331 1.97 -26.66 -18.25
CA LEU A 331 2.68 -27.46 -17.25
C LEU A 331 1.94 -27.54 -15.90
N SER A 332 0.62 -27.30 -15.94
CA SER A 332 -0.29 -27.58 -14.82
C SER A 332 -0.92 -28.95 -14.95
#